data_8e4d20e8279c09f65d786c3c582bdb73
#
_entry.id   8e4d20e8279c09f65d786c3c582bdb73
#
_cell.length_a   1.000
_cell.length_b   1.000
_cell.length_c   1.000
_cell.angle_alpha   90.00
_cell.angle_beta   90.00
_cell.angle_gamma   90.00
#
_symmetry.space_group_name_H-M   'P 1'
#
loop_
_entity.id
_entity.type
_entity.pdbx_description
1 polymer ?
#
loop_
_entity_poly.entity_id
_entity_poly.type
_entity_poly.pdbx_seq_one_letter_code
_entity_poly.pdbx_strand_id
1 'polypeptide(L)'
;MTFNLSYLPEALCLPIREVFPVLGFSEESTGIPLKAAPCDRLIVRYDGKEIKIGYSAKNEIFRALKIIKQQSLKSDFQVVETRFTDELGIMLDCSRNAVRNTQHLKKMIRMLALMGYNQLQLYTEDTYEIDGEPYFGYLRGRYSQAELKEIVGYADRFGIEVVPCIQTLAHLNQMFRWWGAYEKIN
;
A
#
# COMPACT_ATOMS: atom_id res chain seq x y z
N MET A 1 -0.59 -22.51 5.94
CA MET A 1 -1.99 -22.60 5.49
C MET A 1 -2.00 -22.48 3.99
N THR A 2 -2.74 -23.33 3.32
CA THR A 2 -2.77 -23.41 1.85
C THR A 2 -4.16 -23.06 1.35
N PHE A 3 -4.24 -22.17 0.37
CA PHE A 3 -5.50 -21.63 -0.15
C PHE A 3 -5.65 -21.88 -1.64
N ASN A 4 -6.89 -21.97 -2.08
CA ASN A 4 -7.26 -22.01 -3.48
C ASN A 4 -7.83 -20.64 -3.88
N LEU A 5 -7.13 -19.92 -4.77
CA LEU A 5 -7.50 -18.57 -5.23
C LEU A 5 -8.38 -18.57 -6.49
N SER A 6 -8.70 -19.74 -7.06
CA SER A 6 -9.48 -19.81 -8.32
C SER A 6 -10.91 -19.23 -8.23
N TYR A 7 -11.36 -18.97 -7.01
CA TYR A 7 -12.67 -18.37 -6.72
C TYR A 7 -12.62 -16.84 -6.56
N LEU A 8 -11.44 -16.23 -6.69
CA LEU A 8 -11.27 -14.79 -6.62
C LEU A 8 -11.20 -14.15 -8.00
N PRO A 9 -11.58 -12.88 -8.13
CA PRO A 9 -11.27 -12.09 -9.32
C PRO A 9 -9.76 -12.10 -9.60
N GLU A 10 -9.36 -12.24 -10.86
CA GLU A 10 -7.95 -12.32 -11.25
C GLU A 10 -7.13 -11.11 -10.79
N ALA A 11 -7.74 -9.92 -10.81
CA ALA A 11 -7.11 -8.68 -10.33
C ALA A 11 -6.69 -8.72 -8.84
N LEU A 12 -7.29 -9.60 -8.04
CA LEU A 12 -6.92 -9.78 -6.63
C LEU A 12 -5.87 -10.87 -6.43
N CYS A 13 -5.75 -11.82 -7.34
CA CYS A 13 -4.86 -12.96 -7.16
C CYS A 13 -3.39 -12.54 -7.07
N LEU A 14 -2.93 -11.66 -7.96
CA LEU A 14 -1.53 -11.23 -7.97
C LEU A 14 -1.12 -10.52 -6.67
N PRO A 15 -1.79 -9.47 -6.19
CA PRO A 15 -1.40 -8.82 -4.94
C PRO A 15 -1.59 -9.74 -3.71
N ILE A 16 -2.53 -10.67 -3.72
CA ILE A 16 -2.67 -11.69 -2.65
C ILE A 16 -1.45 -12.61 -2.62
N ARG A 17 -0.99 -13.11 -3.78
CA ARG A 17 0.23 -13.92 -3.88
C ARG A 17 1.47 -13.20 -3.33
N GLU A 18 1.54 -11.89 -3.49
CA GLU A 18 2.68 -11.09 -3.00
C GLU A 18 2.71 -10.96 -1.46
N VAL A 19 1.59 -11.10 -0.76
CA VAL A 19 1.53 -11.05 0.71
C VAL A 19 1.52 -12.43 1.35
N PHE A 20 1.23 -13.47 0.64
CA PHE A 20 1.20 -14.84 1.15
C PHE A 20 2.50 -15.26 1.86
N PRO A 21 3.71 -15.03 1.28
CA PRO A 21 4.96 -15.37 1.96
C PRO A 21 5.13 -14.66 3.31
N VAL A 22 4.67 -13.40 3.42
CA VAL A 22 4.74 -12.62 4.67
C VAL A 22 3.88 -13.26 5.76
N LEU A 23 2.78 -13.90 5.37
CA LEU A 23 1.85 -14.59 6.27
C LEU A 23 2.20 -16.06 6.49
N GLY A 24 3.15 -16.63 5.75
CA GLY A 24 3.43 -18.05 5.72
C GLY A 24 2.26 -18.85 5.12
N PHE A 25 1.61 -18.27 4.09
CA PHE A 25 0.57 -18.92 3.30
C PHE A 25 1.12 -19.41 1.97
N SER A 26 0.44 -20.38 1.37
CA SER A 26 0.73 -20.91 0.04
C SER A 26 -0.56 -21.07 -0.77
N GLU A 27 -0.43 -21.19 -2.08
CA GLU A 27 -1.53 -21.42 -3.02
C GLU A 27 -1.41 -22.82 -3.61
N GLU A 28 -2.52 -23.56 -3.59
CA GLU A 28 -2.67 -24.86 -4.26
C GLU A 28 -4.13 -25.05 -4.68
N SER A 29 -4.37 -25.79 -5.76
CA SER A 29 -5.72 -26.08 -6.25
C SER A 29 -6.58 -26.87 -5.26
N THR A 30 -5.94 -27.67 -4.39
CA THR A 30 -6.58 -28.45 -3.32
C THR A 30 -6.67 -27.69 -1.99
N GLY A 31 -6.14 -26.45 -1.94
CA GLY A 31 -6.18 -25.64 -0.74
C GLY A 31 -7.60 -25.19 -0.36
N ILE A 32 -7.73 -24.57 0.81
CA ILE A 32 -9.01 -24.03 1.29
C ILE A 32 -9.51 -22.97 0.31
N PRO A 33 -10.73 -23.09 -0.24
CA PRO A 33 -11.30 -22.09 -1.11
C PRO A 33 -11.39 -20.72 -0.43
N LEU A 34 -10.79 -19.71 -1.05
CA LEU A 34 -10.87 -18.32 -0.62
C LEU A 34 -11.80 -17.57 -1.54
N LYS A 35 -12.90 -17.06 -1.01
CA LYS A 35 -13.92 -16.29 -1.75
C LYS A 35 -13.99 -14.88 -1.21
N ALA A 36 -14.21 -13.91 -2.08
CA ALA A 36 -14.40 -12.52 -1.69
C ALA A 36 -15.55 -11.89 -2.48
N ALA A 37 -16.38 -11.12 -1.79
CA ALA A 37 -17.51 -10.42 -2.39
C ALA A 37 -17.70 -9.03 -1.73
N PRO A 38 -18.18 -8.03 -2.48
CA PRO A 38 -18.55 -6.73 -1.93
C PRO A 38 -19.58 -6.86 -0.80
N CYS A 39 -19.38 -6.06 0.27
CA CYS A 39 -20.24 -6.00 1.44
C CYS A 39 -20.15 -4.58 2.03
N ASP A 40 -21.01 -4.24 2.98
CA ASP A 40 -21.01 -2.93 3.67
C ASP A 40 -19.89 -2.77 4.71
N ARG A 41 -19.24 -3.88 5.08
CA ARG A 41 -18.18 -3.95 6.10
C ARG A 41 -17.27 -5.14 5.89
N LEU A 42 -16.16 -5.18 6.63
CA LEU A 42 -15.29 -6.34 6.62
C LEU A 42 -15.89 -7.49 7.43
N ILE A 43 -16.13 -8.62 6.77
CA ILE A 43 -16.56 -9.88 7.38
C ILE A 43 -15.61 -10.98 6.92
N VAL A 44 -15.07 -11.74 7.86
CA VAL A 44 -14.25 -12.93 7.58
C VAL A 44 -14.93 -14.11 8.25
N ARG A 45 -15.36 -15.09 7.45
CA ARG A 45 -16.03 -16.29 7.95
C ARG A 45 -15.32 -17.54 7.43
N TYR A 46 -15.11 -18.48 8.32
CA TYR A 46 -14.70 -19.85 8.01
C TYR A 46 -15.77 -20.83 8.54
N ASP A 47 -16.17 -21.79 7.72
CA ASP A 47 -17.23 -22.77 8.04
C ASP A 47 -16.72 -24.22 8.01
N GLY A 48 -15.41 -24.42 8.27
CA GLY A 48 -14.76 -25.73 8.22
C GLY A 48 -14.38 -26.18 6.80
N LYS A 49 -14.88 -25.52 5.75
CA LYS A 49 -14.65 -25.93 4.35
C LYS A 49 -14.06 -24.79 3.50
N GLU A 50 -14.55 -23.58 3.64
CA GLU A 50 -14.16 -22.43 2.83
C GLU A 50 -14.08 -21.16 3.65
N ILE A 51 -13.32 -20.19 3.18
CA ILE A 51 -13.25 -18.84 3.76
C ILE A 51 -13.99 -17.87 2.83
N LYS A 52 -14.92 -17.11 3.42
CA LYS A 52 -15.64 -16.02 2.78
C LYS A 52 -15.22 -14.68 3.36
N ILE A 53 -14.85 -13.75 2.49
CA ILE A 53 -14.51 -12.37 2.84
C ILE A 53 -15.58 -11.45 2.24
N GLY A 54 -16.32 -10.74 3.10
CA GLY A 54 -17.10 -9.57 2.71
C GLY A 54 -16.23 -8.33 2.90
N TYR A 55 -16.22 -7.40 1.94
CA TYR A 55 -15.40 -6.19 2.00
C TYR A 55 -16.12 -4.97 1.42
N SER A 56 -15.89 -3.80 1.98
CA SER A 56 -16.39 -2.52 1.46
C SER A 56 -15.32 -1.76 0.68
N ALA A 57 -14.04 -2.06 0.90
CA ALA A 57 -12.92 -1.50 0.15
C ALA A 57 -11.81 -2.53 -0.08
N LYS A 58 -11.05 -2.36 -1.16
CA LYS A 58 -10.03 -3.30 -1.63
C LYS A 58 -8.98 -3.64 -0.55
N ASN A 59 -8.52 -2.65 0.24
CA ASN A 59 -7.54 -2.86 1.31
C ASN A 59 -8.03 -3.81 2.40
N GLU A 60 -9.34 -3.90 2.64
CA GLU A 60 -9.92 -4.80 3.63
C GLU A 60 -9.70 -6.28 3.32
N ILE A 61 -9.52 -6.64 2.04
CA ILE A 61 -9.18 -8.01 1.65
C ILE A 61 -7.83 -8.43 2.27
N PHE A 62 -6.84 -7.54 2.26
CA PHE A 62 -5.53 -7.80 2.85
C PHE A 62 -5.58 -7.81 4.37
N ARG A 63 -6.39 -6.93 4.97
CA ARG A 63 -6.70 -6.97 6.40
C ARG A 63 -7.35 -8.30 6.79
N ALA A 64 -8.26 -8.82 5.97
CA ALA A 64 -8.87 -10.14 6.16
C ALA A 64 -7.83 -11.28 6.20
N LEU A 65 -6.84 -11.26 5.31
CA LEU A 65 -5.76 -12.25 5.30
C LEU A 65 -4.97 -12.22 6.63
N LYS A 66 -4.76 -11.03 7.21
CA LYS A 66 -4.12 -10.91 8.52
C LYS A 66 -4.99 -11.47 9.64
N ILE A 67 -6.32 -11.24 9.59
CA ILE A 67 -7.28 -11.83 10.53
C ILE A 67 -7.23 -13.35 10.42
N ILE A 68 -7.29 -13.92 9.22
CA ILE A 68 -7.19 -15.35 8.96
C ILE A 68 -5.91 -15.93 9.58
N LYS A 69 -4.78 -15.23 9.45
CA LYS A 69 -3.51 -15.67 10.06
C LYS A 69 -3.57 -15.73 11.59
N GLN A 70 -4.37 -14.89 12.21
CA GLN A 70 -4.52 -14.84 13.67
C GLN A 70 -5.50 -15.89 14.20
N GLN A 71 -6.37 -16.43 13.33
CA GLN A 71 -7.35 -17.44 13.68
C GLN A 71 -6.79 -18.87 13.56
N SER A 72 -7.34 -19.76 14.36
CA SER A 72 -7.12 -21.19 14.17
C SER A 72 -8.18 -21.74 13.22
N LEU A 73 -7.76 -22.41 12.13
CA LEU A 73 -8.70 -23.08 11.21
C LEU A 73 -9.16 -24.47 11.74
N LYS A 74 -9.04 -24.71 13.04
CA LYS A 74 -9.50 -25.95 13.69
C LYS A 74 -10.99 -25.94 14.02
N SER A 75 -11.60 -24.75 14.05
CA SER A 75 -13.02 -24.56 14.32
C SER A 75 -13.56 -23.42 13.46
N ASP A 76 -14.87 -23.45 13.23
CA ASP A 76 -15.58 -22.38 12.56
C ASP A 76 -15.40 -21.05 13.31
N PHE A 77 -15.31 -19.95 12.56
CA PHE A 77 -15.28 -18.63 13.15
C PHE A 77 -15.92 -17.59 12.25
N GLN A 78 -16.33 -16.48 12.83
CA GLN A 78 -16.70 -15.27 12.13
C GLN A 78 -16.11 -14.07 12.86
N VAL A 79 -15.43 -13.21 12.12
CA VAL A 79 -14.93 -11.90 12.60
C VAL A 79 -15.59 -10.82 11.76
N VAL A 80 -16.10 -9.81 12.43
CA VAL A 80 -16.66 -8.61 11.80
C VAL A 80 -15.89 -7.40 12.29
N GLU A 81 -15.37 -6.60 11.37
CA GLU A 81 -14.73 -5.33 11.68
C GLU A 81 -15.51 -4.20 10.99
N THR A 82 -15.80 -3.15 11.74
CA THR A 82 -16.36 -1.91 11.20
C THR A 82 -15.28 -0.84 11.26
N ARG A 83 -15.07 -0.13 10.16
CA ARG A 83 -14.13 0.98 10.14
C ARG A 83 -14.56 2.10 11.09
N PHE A 84 -13.62 2.61 11.85
CA PHE A 84 -13.84 3.78 12.70
C PHE A 84 -13.71 5.09 11.89
N THR A 85 -12.90 5.08 10.82
CA THR A 85 -12.67 6.20 9.90
C THR A 85 -12.59 5.68 8.47
N ASP A 86 -12.97 6.51 7.51
CA ASP A 86 -12.87 6.17 6.09
C ASP A 86 -11.44 6.22 5.59
N GLU A 87 -10.60 7.08 6.18
CA GLU A 87 -9.20 7.23 5.85
C GLU A 87 -8.31 6.84 7.02
N LEU A 88 -7.41 5.89 6.79
CA LEU A 88 -6.38 5.47 7.72
C LEU A 88 -5.05 5.49 6.98
N GLY A 89 -4.24 6.50 7.25
CA GLY A 89 -2.99 6.76 6.55
C GLY A 89 -1.78 6.88 7.46
N ILE A 90 -0.60 6.80 6.84
CA ILE A 90 0.65 7.25 7.45
C ILE A 90 1.30 8.29 6.55
N MET A 91 2.01 9.23 7.14
CA MET A 91 2.92 10.13 6.44
C MET A 91 4.34 9.60 6.56
N LEU A 92 5.00 9.40 5.42
CA LEU A 92 6.39 9.01 5.33
C LEU A 92 7.25 10.22 4.95
N ASP A 93 8.14 10.62 5.84
CA ASP A 93 9.11 11.66 5.55
C ASP A 93 10.18 11.15 4.57
N CYS A 94 10.19 11.71 3.37
CA CYS A 94 11.17 11.47 2.31
C CYS A 94 12.14 12.65 2.15
N SER A 95 12.04 13.69 2.99
CA SER A 95 12.77 14.96 2.84
C SER A 95 14.04 15.07 3.69
N ARG A 96 14.18 14.26 4.75
CA ARG A 96 15.28 14.34 5.75
C ARG A 96 16.31 13.21 5.58
N ASN A 97 16.88 13.04 4.37
CA ASN A 97 17.86 11.99 4.04
C ASN A 97 17.31 10.55 4.15
N ALA A 98 16.01 10.39 4.02
CA ALA A 98 15.34 9.11 4.14
C ALA A 98 14.48 8.77 2.91
N VAL A 99 14.91 9.19 1.71
CA VAL A 99 14.25 8.80 0.45
C VAL A 99 14.39 7.29 0.30
N ARG A 100 13.26 6.60 0.40
CA ARG A 100 13.24 5.14 0.32
C ARG A 100 13.19 4.70 -1.12
N ASN A 101 13.98 3.72 -1.49
CA ASN A 101 13.88 3.14 -2.83
C ASN A 101 12.52 2.45 -3.04
N THR A 102 12.17 2.23 -4.30
CA THR A 102 10.87 1.65 -4.71
C THR A 102 10.62 0.27 -4.08
N GLN A 103 11.64 -0.55 -3.90
CA GLN A 103 11.52 -1.88 -3.31
C GLN A 103 11.11 -1.81 -1.83
N HIS A 104 11.68 -0.87 -1.07
CA HIS A 104 11.28 -0.64 0.32
C HIS A 104 9.86 -0.09 0.43
N LEU A 105 9.47 0.85 -0.46
CA LEU A 105 8.10 1.35 -0.51
C LEU A 105 7.09 0.24 -0.83
N LYS A 106 7.38 -0.63 -1.78
CA LYS A 106 6.53 -1.79 -2.07
C LYS A 106 6.38 -2.73 -0.86
N LYS A 107 7.49 -2.97 -0.13
CA LYS A 107 7.42 -3.74 1.12
C LYS A 107 6.53 -3.06 2.16
N MET A 108 6.66 -1.75 2.34
CA MET A 108 5.82 -0.97 3.25
C MET A 108 4.34 -1.04 2.85
N ILE A 109 4.03 -0.84 1.56
CA ILE A 109 2.66 -0.90 1.03
C ILE A 109 2.01 -2.24 1.39
N ARG A 110 2.71 -3.37 1.19
CA ARG A 110 2.19 -4.69 1.59
C ARG A 110 1.90 -4.77 3.10
N MET A 111 2.80 -4.24 3.92
CA MET A 111 2.62 -4.24 5.38
C MET A 111 1.44 -3.35 5.81
N LEU A 112 1.31 -2.17 5.21
CA LEU A 112 0.20 -1.25 5.46
C LEU A 112 -1.14 -1.89 5.09
N ALA A 113 -1.23 -2.52 3.91
CA ALA A 113 -2.44 -3.23 3.49
C ALA A 113 -2.84 -4.32 4.50
N LEU A 114 -1.89 -5.15 4.98
CA LEU A 114 -2.15 -6.18 6.00
C LEU A 114 -2.61 -5.59 7.35
N MET A 115 -2.28 -4.34 7.65
CA MET A 115 -2.74 -3.63 8.84
C MET A 115 -4.08 -2.89 8.62
N GLY A 116 -4.60 -2.85 7.38
CA GLY A 116 -5.85 -2.19 7.04
C GLY A 116 -5.73 -0.73 6.64
N TYR A 117 -4.51 -0.21 6.45
CA TYR A 117 -4.30 1.14 5.95
C TYR A 117 -4.76 1.27 4.50
N ASN A 118 -5.27 2.44 4.15
CA ASN A 118 -5.72 2.78 2.79
C ASN A 118 -5.08 4.05 2.23
N GLN A 119 -4.16 4.69 2.97
CA GLN A 119 -3.49 5.89 2.51
C GLN A 119 -1.99 5.88 2.89
N LEU A 120 -1.14 6.30 1.96
CA LEU A 120 0.29 6.55 2.15
C LEU A 120 0.62 7.96 1.67
N GLN A 121 0.95 8.84 2.59
CA GLN A 121 1.36 10.20 2.30
C GLN A 121 2.89 10.25 2.15
N LEU A 122 3.40 10.79 1.04
CA LEU A 122 4.82 11.00 0.78
C LEU A 122 5.17 12.47 1.00
N TYR A 123 5.86 12.76 2.10
CA TYR A 123 6.33 14.10 2.40
C TYR A 123 7.69 14.33 1.74
N THR A 124 7.71 14.99 0.59
CA THR A 124 8.86 14.98 -0.31
C THR A 124 9.72 16.25 -0.27
N GLU A 125 9.15 17.41 0.03
CA GLU A 125 9.85 18.69 -0.20
C GLU A 125 10.33 18.78 -1.67
N ASP A 126 11.64 18.63 -1.91
CA ASP A 126 12.29 18.67 -3.23
C ASP A 126 12.77 17.29 -3.71
N THR A 127 12.36 16.18 -3.08
CA THR A 127 12.87 14.84 -3.41
C THR A 127 12.08 14.12 -4.50
N TYR A 128 11.72 14.83 -5.57
CA TYR A 128 11.13 14.29 -6.80
C TYR A 128 11.64 15.08 -8.01
N GLU A 129 11.55 14.49 -9.19
CA GLU A 129 12.01 15.14 -10.42
C GLU A 129 10.94 16.05 -11.01
N ILE A 130 11.37 17.23 -11.48
CA ILE A 130 10.60 18.18 -12.29
C ILE A 130 11.29 18.32 -13.63
N ASP A 131 10.54 18.19 -14.72
CA ASP A 131 11.07 18.35 -16.07
C ASP A 131 11.59 19.78 -16.29
N GLY A 132 12.80 19.88 -16.82
CA GLY A 132 13.48 21.15 -17.03
C GLY A 132 14.20 21.74 -15.81
N GLU A 133 14.06 21.12 -14.62
CA GLU A 133 14.65 21.61 -13.37
C GLU A 133 15.73 20.65 -12.81
N PRO A 134 16.94 20.61 -13.42
CA PRO A 134 17.96 19.63 -13.06
C PRO A 134 18.49 19.75 -11.63
N TYR A 135 18.39 20.93 -11.04
CA TYR A 135 18.87 21.21 -9.67
C TYR A 135 17.80 21.00 -8.60
N PHE A 136 16.54 20.83 -8.97
CA PHE A 136 15.49 20.49 -8.02
C PHE A 136 15.75 19.09 -7.45
N GLY A 137 15.95 19.00 -6.14
CA GLY A 137 16.33 17.75 -5.46
C GLY A 137 17.71 17.20 -5.83
N TYR A 138 18.62 18.03 -6.33
CA TYR A 138 19.98 17.61 -6.69
C TYR A 138 20.73 17.05 -5.46
N LEU A 139 21.35 15.88 -5.64
CA LEU A 139 22.02 15.10 -4.58
C LEU A 139 21.14 14.67 -3.40
N ARG A 140 19.80 14.69 -3.57
CA ARG A 140 18.85 14.34 -2.51
C ARG A 140 18.25 12.94 -2.65
N GLY A 141 18.65 12.15 -3.64
CA GLY A 141 18.07 10.82 -3.88
C GLY A 141 16.58 10.90 -4.29
N ARG A 142 16.22 11.90 -5.09
CA ARG A 142 14.86 12.17 -5.55
C ARG A 142 14.25 11.03 -6.36
N TYR A 143 12.95 10.90 -6.29
CA TYR A 143 12.19 9.98 -7.13
C TYR A 143 12.07 10.51 -8.55
N SER A 144 12.30 9.65 -9.53
CA SER A 144 11.92 9.91 -10.90
C SER A 144 10.40 9.81 -11.10
N GLN A 145 9.89 10.42 -12.17
CA GLN A 145 8.47 10.29 -12.53
C GLN A 145 8.07 8.83 -12.76
N ALA A 146 8.96 8.02 -13.34
CA ALA A 146 8.73 6.59 -13.57
C ALA A 146 8.59 5.83 -12.25
N GLU A 147 9.47 6.09 -11.27
CA GLU A 147 9.39 5.47 -9.94
C GLU A 147 8.10 5.86 -9.20
N LEU A 148 7.70 7.13 -9.27
CA LEU A 148 6.42 7.56 -8.66
C LEU A 148 5.22 6.88 -9.31
N LYS A 149 5.18 6.78 -10.64
CA LYS A 149 4.12 6.03 -11.35
C LYS A 149 4.10 4.55 -10.94
N GLU A 150 5.28 3.94 -10.81
CA GLU A 150 5.40 2.56 -10.36
C GLU A 150 4.86 2.37 -8.94
N ILE A 151 5.21 3.28 -8.01
CA ILE A 151 4.75 3.25 -6.61
C ILE A 151 3.22 3.40 -6.54
N VAL A 152 2.66 4.41 -7.24
CA VAL A 152 1.22 4.66 -7.27
C VAL A 152 0.46 3.46 -7.83
N GLY A 153 0.89 2.93 -8.99
CA GLY A 153 0.25 1.75 -9.59
C GLY A 153 0.40 0.50 -8.74
N TYR A 154 1.51 0.37 -7.99
CA TYR A 154 1.69 -0.72 -7.05
C TYR A 154 0.73 -0.60 -5.86
N ALA A 155 0.63 0.58 -5.25
CA ALA A 155 -0.23 0.84 -4.10
C ALA A 155 -1.73 0.64 -4.43
N ASP A 156 -2.15 1.07 -5.61
CA ASP A 156 -3.54 0.88 -6.09
C ASP A 156 -3.95 -0.60 -6.10
N ARG A 157 -3.04 -1.52 -6.44
CA ARG A 157 -3.34 -2.97 -6.41
C ARG A 157 -3.73 -3.44 -5.01
N PHE A 158 -3.27 -2.76 -3.96
CA PHE A 158 -3.56 -3.05 -2.56
C PHE A 158 -4.69 -2.19 -1.98
N GLY A 159 -5.31 -1.31 -2.78
CA GLY A 159 -6.31 -0.38 -2.31
C GLY A 159 -5.75 0.71 -1.41
N ILE A 160 -4.49 1.12 -1.65
CA ILE A 160 -3.82 2.20 -0.93
C ILE A 160 -3.64 3.38 -1.89
N GLU A 161 -4.20 4.52 -1.52
CA GLU A 161 -3.97 5.80 -2.18
C GLU A 161 -2.60 6.36 -1.79
N VAL A 162 -1.84 6.83 -2.77
CA VAL A 162 -0.59 7.57 -2.52
C VAL A 162 -0.85 9.06 -2.66
N VAL A 163 -0.70 9.79 -1.56
CA VAL A 163 -0.95 11.24 -1.50
C VAL A 163 0.38 11.99 -1.47
N PRO A 164 0.68 12.85 -2.45
CA PRO A 164 1.87 13.68 -2.44
C PRO A 164 1.67 14.86 -1.46
N CYS A 165 2.63 15.04 -0.55
CA CYS A 165 2.70 16.20 0.33
C CYS A 165 3.78 17.16 -0.20
N ILE A 166 3.37 18.03 -1.12
CA ILE A 166 4.25 18.97 -1.82
C ILE A 166 4.23 20.32 -1.10
N GLN A 167 5.41 20.83 -0.77
CA GLN A 167 5.59 22.15 -0.20
C GLN A 167 5.57 23.22 -1.30
N THR A 168 4.78 24.27 -1.09
CA THR A 168 4.63 25.38 -2.05
C THR A 168 4.93 26.75 -1.43
N LEU A 169 4.70 26.93 -0.12
CA LEU A 169 4.85 28.21 0.58
C LEU A 169 6.00 28.20 1.61
N ALA A 170 6.50 27.03 2.00
CA ALA A 170 7.54 26.86 3.00
C ALA A 170 8.41 25.65 2.67
N HIS A 171 9.49 25.45 3.42
CA HIS A 171 10.42 24.30 3.29
C HIS A 171 11.13 24.18 1.92
N LEU A 172 11.31 25.30 1.22
CA LEU A 172 11.97 25.35 -0.10
C LEU A 172 13.47 25.70 -0.02
N ASN A 173 14.03 25.87 1.17
CA ASN A 173 15.43 26.28 1.36
C ASN A 173 16.44 25.36 0.67
N GLN A 174 16.12 24.09 0.52
CA GLN A 174 17.02 23.13 -0.11
C GLN A 174 17.19 23.41 -1.61
N MET A 175 16.12 23.79 -2.28
CA MET A 175 16.09 24.14 -3.69
C MET A 175 16.87 25.43 -3.93
N PHE A 176 16.82 26.40 -3.01
CA PHE A 176 17.54 27.68 -3.12
C PHE A 176 19.04 27.63 -2.84
N ARG A 177 19.59 26.48 -2.43
CA ARG A 177 21.04 26.29 -2.32
C ARG A 177 21.79 26.47 -3.64
N TRP A 178 21.09 26.35 -4.73
CA TRP A 178 21.63 26.46 -6.09
C TRP A 178 21.27 27.83 -6.70
N TRP A 179 21.59 28.90 -5.96
CA TRP A 179 21.25 30.29 -6.30
C TRP A 179 21.45 30.65 -7.77
N GLY A 180 22.59 30.29 -8.36
CA GLY A 180 22.88 30.58 -9.75
C GLY A 180 21.95 29.90 -10.76
N ALA A 181 21.23 28.87 -10.37
CA ALA A 181 20.26 28.19 -11.23
C ALA A 181 18.86 28.81 -11.14
N TYR A 182 18.55 29.48 -10.01
CA TYR A 182 17.21 30.05 -9.72
C TYR A 182 17.18 31.57 -9.63
N GLU A 183 18.26 32.25 -10.03
CA GLU A 183 18.32 33.73 -10.08
C GLU A 183 17.20 34.40 -10.90
N LYS A 184 16.49 33.64 -11.73
CA LYS A 184 15.40 34.11 -12.56
C LYS A 184 14.00 34.04 -11.93
N ILE A 185 13.91 33.63 -10.67
CA ILE A 185 12.62 33.47 -9.95
C ILE A 185 12.25 34.74 -9.16
N ASN A 186 13.04 35.80 -9.25
CA ASN A 186 12.71 37.14 -8.71
C ASN A 186 12.06 38.04 -9.74
#